data_a405ff8f7b3c1471d304f412995db685
#
_entry.id   a405ff8f7b3c1471d304f412995db685
#
_cell.length_a   1.000
_cell.length_b   1.000
_cell.length_c   1.000
_cell.angle_alpha   90.00
_cell.angle_beta   90.00
_cell.angle_gamma   90.00
#
_symmetry.space_group_name_H-M   'P 1'
#
loop_
_entity.id
_entity.type
_entity.pdbx_description
1 polymer ?
#
loop_
_entity_poly.entity_id
_entity_poly.type
_entity_poly.pdbx_seq_one_letter_code
_entity_poly.pdbx_strand_id
1 'polypeptide(L)'
;VIGHLYSSNEERGIFKTTDGGKTWKKTLYINENTGIIDVEPAPNNFNIMYAASWERGRKAWDFDGDGKNSAIYKSTNAGNTWIKISDNNGFPNGDGVGRIGLAVFDENTVYALHDSQFREPDSVKKSTSKSLIKEDFKAMTTDAFLALSDKELNFYLKTNGFQEKYRAENVKQMVRVGNVKPIDLALYLEDAN
;
A
#
# COMPACT_ATOMS: atom_id res chain seq x y z
N VAL A 1 -4.10 10.50 -20.11
CA VAL A 1 -3.98 11.69 -19.24
C VAL A 1 -4.51 11.39 -17.86
N ILE A 2 -3.74 11.71 -16.81
CA ILE A 2 -4.13 11.49 -15.40
C ILE A 2 -4.75 12.74 -14.75
N GLY A 3 -4.87 13.81 -15.50
CA GLY A 3 -5.55 15.04 -15.08
C GLY A 3 -4.80 15.87 -14.03
N HIS A 4 -5.52 16.75 -13.35
CA HIS A 4 -4.98 17.60 -12.30
C HIS A 4 -4.46 16.79 -11.11
N LEU A 5 -3.42 17.32 -10.44
CA LEU A 5 -2.79 16.63 -9.32
C LEU A 5 -3.69 16.62 -8.08
N TYR A 6 -4.34 17.76 -7.76
CA TYR A 6 -5.04 17.99 -6.49
C TYR A 6 -6.56 18.13 -6.62
N SER A 7 -7.10 17.96 -7.80
CA SER A 7 -8.55 18.05 -8.05
C SER A 7 -9.02 17.03 -9.08
N SER A 8 -10.29 16.68 -9.01
CA SER A 8 -10.97 15.98 -10.10
C SER A 8 -11.06 16.90 -11.33
N ASN A 9 -11.08 16.31 -12.51
CA ASN A 9 -11.34 17.03 -13.75
C ASN A 9 -11.76 16.10 -14.90
N GLU A 10 -12.49 16.68 -15.85
CA GLU A 10 -13.01 15.94 -17.00
C GLU A 10 -11.97 15.68 -18.11
N GLU A 11 -10.76 16.24 -18.01
CA GLU A 11 -9.68 16.03 -19.01
C GLU A 11 -8.95 14.70 -18.82
N ARG A 12 -9.34 13.91 -17.84
CA ARG A 12 -8.80 12.56 -17.63
C ARG A 12 -9.25 11.63 -18.73
N GLY A 13 -8.41 10.64 -19.08
CA GLY A 13 -8.75 9.65 -20.11
C GLY A 13 -7.68 9.44 -21.16
N ILE A 14 -8.06 8.80 -22.28
CA ILE A 14 -7.22 8.64 -23.46
C ILE A 14 -7.64 9.62 -24.54
N PHE A 15 -6.67 10.33 -25.06
CA PHE A 15 -6.85 11.22 -26.22
C PHE A 15 -6.04 10.68 -27.39
N LYS A 16 -6.65 10.64 -28.55
CA LYS A 16 -6.05 10.17 -29.79
C LYS A 16 -6.04 11.29 -30.85
N THR A 17 -4.95 11.42 -31.56
CA THR A 17 -4.84 12.21 -32.77
C THR A 17 -4.60 11.30 -33.97
N THR A 18 -5.05 11.72 -35.15
CA THR A 18 -4.81 11.08 -36.45
C THR A 18 -4.22 12.05 -37.50
N ASP A 19 -3.92 13.28 -37.06
CA ASP A 19 -3.46 14.39 -37.92
C ASP A 19 -2.12 15.01 -37.42
N GLY A 20 -1.35 14.22 -36.67
CA GLY A 20 -0.07 14.65 -36.12
C GLY A 20 -0.19 15.66 -34.97
N GLY A 21 -1.24 15.58 -34.23
CA GLY A 21 -1.45 16.41 -33.00
C GLY A 21 -2.19 17.73 -33.23
N LYS A 22 -2.70 17.96 -34.45
CA LYS A 22 -3.47 19.17 -34.75
C LYS A 22 -4.85 19.15 -34.08
N THR A 23 -5.48 17.96 -34.05
CA THR A 23 -6.73 17.73 -33.33
C THR A 23 -6.63 16.50 -32.44
N TRP A 24 -7.38 16.51 -31.36
CA TRP A 24 -7.41 15.41 -30.37
C TRP A 24 -8.85 15.01 -30.06
N LYS A 25 -9.11 13.71 -30.08
CA LYS A 25 -10.39 13.12 -29.72
C LYS A 25 -10.23 12.28 -28.46
N LYS A 26 -11.07 12.52 -27.47
CA LYS A 26 -11.14 11.66 -26.28
C LYS A 26 -11.80 10.34 -26.67
N THR A 27 -11.07 9.22 -26.50
CA THR A 27 -11.53 7.88 -26.91
C THR A 27 -11.85 6.96 -25.74
N LEU A 28 -11.38 7.29 -24.52
CA LEU A 28 -11.77 6.66 -23.27
C LEU A 28 -11.91 7.72 -22.18
N TYR A 29 -13.06 7.72 -21.54
CA TYR A 29 -13.33 8.49 -20.32
C TYR A 29 -14.06 7.60 -19.33
N ILE A 30 -13.67 7.60 -18.08
CA ILE A 30 -14.26 6.78 -17.01
C ILE A 30 -15.04 7.70 -16.07
N ASN A 31 -14.34 8.56 -15.36
CA ASN A 31 -14.92 9.62 -14.53
C ASN A 31 -13.85 10.69 -14.22
N GLU A 32 -14.25 11.73 -13.52
CA GLU A 32 -13.38 12.87 -13.17
C GLU A 32 -12.25 12.55 -12.17
N ASN A 33 -12.27 11.38 -11.50
CA ASN A 33 -11.27 10.95 -10.53
C ASN A 33 -10.33 9.87 -11.08
N THR A 34 -10.65 9.30 -12.27
CA THR A 34 -9.92 8.16 -12.85
C THR A 34 -9.20 8.57 -14.13
N GLY A 35 -7.88 8.57 -14.11
CA GLY A 35 -7.06 8.82 -15.27
C GLY A 35 -6.49 7.53 -15.88
N ILE A 36 -5.78 7.66 -17.00
CA ILE A 36 -5.05 6.56 -17.62
C ILE A 36 -3.56 6.74 -17.36
N ILE A 37 -2.97 5.72 -16.76
CA ILE A 37 -1.57 5.74 -16.31
C ILE A 37 -0.63 5.01 -17.26
N ASP A 38 -1.16 4.04 -18.01
CA ASP A 38 -0.36 3.24 -18.94
C ASP A 38 -1.16 2.90 -20.20
N VAL A 39 -0.50 2.88 -21.36
CA VAL A 39 -1.08 2.49 -22.65
C VAL A 39 -0.01 1.80 -23.48
N GLU A 40 -0.22 0.53 -23.79
CA GLU A 40 0.72 -0.33 -24.49
C GLU A 40 0.07 -0.96 -25.73
N PRO A 41 0.64 -0.80 -26.92
CA PRO A 41 0.20 -1.53 -28.12
C PRO A 41 0.76 -2.95 -28.12
N ALA A 42 0.05 -3.88 -28.75
CA ALA A 42 0.59 -5.20 -29.01
C ALA A 42 1.72 -5.12 -30.04
N PRO A 43 2.85 -5.82 -29.84
CA PRO A 43 3.91 -5.92 -30.83
C PRO A 43 3.36 -6.44 -32.16
N ASN A 44 3.74 -5.80 -33.26
CA ASN A 44 3.37 -6.15 -34.65
C ASN A 44 1.87 -5.96 -34.99
N ASN A 45 1.00 -5.54 -34.06
CA ASN A 45 -0.39 -5.22 -34.37
C ASN A 45 -0.92 -4.04 -33.56
N PHE A 46 -0.72 -2.83 -34.04
CA PHE A 46 -1.16 -1.59 -33.37
C PHE A 46 -2.70 -1.41 -33.30
N ASN A 47 -3.50 -2.29 -33.93
CA ASN A 47 -4.94 -2.29 -33.72
C ASN A 47 -5.30 -2.81 -32.32
N ILE A 48 -4.48 -3.71 -31.78
CA ILE A 48 -4.65 -4.23 -30.42
C ILE A 48 -3.84 -3.37 -29.45
N MET A 49 -4.53 -2.79 -28.49
CA MET A 49 -3.92 -1.95 -27.45
C MET A 49 -4.50 -2.28 -26.09
N TYR A 50 -3.70 -2.13 -25.06
CA TYR A 50 -4.10 -2.26 -23.66
C TYR A 50 -3.88 -0.94 -22.93
N ALA A 51 -4.76 -0.63 -22.00
CA ALA A 51 -4.65 0.57 -21.17
C ALA A 51 -4.96 0.26 -19.72
N ALA A 52 -4.25 0.89 -18.80
CA ALA A 52 -4.48 0.81 -17.37
C ALA A 52 -5.05 2.14 -16.87
N SER A 53 -6.18 2.09 -16.19
CA SER A 53 -6.72 3.21 -15.46
C SER A 53 -6.26 3.21 -14.01
N TRP A 54 -6.26 4.40 -13.41
CA TRP A 54 -5.95 4.59 -12.02
C TRP A 54 -6.87 5.64 -11.41
N GLU A 55 -7.70 5.21 -10.47
CA GLU A 55 -8.49 6.08 -9.63
C GLU A 55 -7.63 6.60 -8.49
N ARG A 56 -7.57 7.91 -8.33
CA ARG A 56 -6.78 8.52 -7.27
C ARG A 56 -7.32 9.88 -6.85
N GLY A 57 -7.22 10.15 -5.55
CA GLY A 57 -7.44 11.45 -4.95
C GLY A 57 -6.15 11.94 -4.27
N ARG A 58 -5.82 13.22 -4.40
CA ARG A 58 -4.70 13.82 -3.68
C ARG A 58 -5.10 15.16 -3.08
N LYS A 59 -4.75 15.32 -1.81
CA LYS A 59 -4.86 16.59 -1.07
C LYS A 59 -3.48 16.90 -0.48
N ALA A 60 -3.29 18.11 0.03
CA ALA A 60 -2.02 18.45 0.67
C ALA A 60 -1.67 17.58 1.88
N TRP A 61 -2.68 17.03 2.54
CA TRP A 61 -2.58 16.25 3.77
C TRP A 61 -3.01 14.78 3.63
N ASP A 62 -3.42 14.36 2.41
CA ASP A 62 -3.98 13.03 2.21
C ASP A 62 -3.74 12.55 0.78
N PHE A 63 -3.54 11.24 0.63
CA PHE A 63 -3.40 10.58 -0.66
C PHE A 63 -4.19 9.27 -0.66
N ASP A 64 -5.19 9.23 -1.52
CA ASP A 64 -5.95 8.03 -1.85
C ASP A 64 -5.48 7.53 -3.22
N GLY A 65 -4.83 6.37 -3.24
CA GLY A 65 -4.12 5.83 -4.40
C GLY A 65 -4.77 4.61 -5.03
N ASP A 66 -6.00 4.30 -4.67
CA ASP A 66 -6.73 3.12 -5.13
C ASP A 66 -8.21 3.42 -5.37
N GLY A 67 -8.91 2.49 -6.00
CA GLY A 67 -10.35 2.61 -6.20
C GLY A 67 -10.89 1.63 -7.24
N LYS A 68 -12.19 1.40 -7.17
CA LYS A 68 -12.95 0.45 -8.01
C LYS A 68 -12.89 0.70 -9.51
N ASN A 69 -12.48 1.90 -9.92
CA ASN A 69 -12.33 2.27 -11.32
C ASN A 69 -10.87 2.13 -11.84
N SER A 70 -9.94 1.68 -10.99
CA SER A 70 -8.63 1.20 -11.42
C SER A 70 -8.79 -0.15 -12.10
N ALA A 71 -8.49 -0.24 -13.40
CA ALA A 71 -8.87 -1.38 -14.21
C ALA A 71 -8.02 -1.48 -15.48
N ILE A 72 -8.15 -2.61 -16.20
CA ILE A 72 -7.48 -2.83 -17.48
C ILE A 72 -8.53 -2.80 -18.61
N TYR A 73 -8.19 -2.12 -19.67
CA TYR A 73 -9.00 -1.97 -20.87
C TYR A 73 -8.24 -2.51 -22.10
N LYS A 74 -9.00 -3.06 -23.07
CA LYS A 74 -8.48 -3.51 -24.36
C LYS A 74 -9.19 -2.76 -25.48
N SER A 75 -8.43 -2.34 -26.48
CA SER A 75 -8.92 -1.88 -27.78
C SER A 75 -8.53 -2.88 -28.86
N THR A 76 -9.40 -3.07 -29.85
CA THR A 76 -9.16 -3.89 -31.05
C THR A 76 -9.20 -3.07 -32.34
N ASN A 77 -9.23 -1.74 -32.23
CA ASN A 77 -9.38 -0.81 -33.34
C ASN A 77 -8.47 0.43 -33.19
N ALA A 78 -7.21 0.18 -32.82
CA ALA A 78 -6.18 1.20 -32.65
C ALA A 78 -6.59 2.33 -31.70
N GLY A 79 -7.23 1.98 -30.57
CA GLY A 79 -7.60 2.93 -29.51
C GLY A 79 -8.79 3.82 -29.85
N ASN A 80 -9.61 3.47 -30.84
CA ASN A 80 -10.85 4.23 -31.13
C ASN A 80 -11.97 3.94 -30.14
N THR A 81 -12.06 2.69 -29.66
CA THR A 81 -12.97 2.26 -28.60
C THR A 81 -12.27 1.30 -27.67
N TRP A 82 -12.76 1.20 -26.42
CA TRP A 82 -12.15 0.44 -25.35
C TRP A 82 -13.19 -0.37 -24.60
N ILE A 83 -12.82 -1.58 -24.22
CA ILE A 83 -13.65 -2.50 -23.41
C ILE A 83 -12.86 -2.81 -22.15
N LYS A 84 -13.51 -2.68 -20.99
CA LYS A 84 -12.95 -3.12 -19.70
C LYS A 84 -12.83 -4.64 -19.69
N ILE A 85 -11.65 -5.16 -19.37
CA ILE A 85 -11.36 -6.61 -19.40
C ILE A 85 -11.00 -7.19 -18.03
N SER A 86 -10.81 -6.37 -17.01
CA SER A 86 -10.43 -6.81 -15.67
C SER A 86 -11.62 -7.22 -14.77
N ASP A 87 -12.87 -7.08 -15.24
CA ASP A 87 -14.03 -7.49 -14.46
C ASP A 87 -14.24 -9.01 -14.53
N ASN A 88 -14.38 -9.64 -13.36
CA ASN A 88 -14.75 -11.05 -13.22
C ASN A 88 -13.80 -12.08 -13.86
N ASN A 89 -12.57 -11.70 -14.18
CA ASN A 89 -11.58 -12.54 -14.88
C ASN A 89 -10.42 -12.99 -13.98
N GLY A 90 -10.60 -12.97 -12.66
CA GLY A 90 -9.54 -13.32 -11.70
C GLY A 90 -8.55 -12.17 -11.42
N PHE A 91 -8.61 -11.07 -12.17
CA PHE A 91 -7.88 -9.85 -11.80
C PHE A 91 -8.57 -9.18 -10.61
N PRO A 92 -7.82 -8.65 -9.62
CA PRO A 92 -8.41 -7.93 -8.49
C PRO A 92 -9.30 -6.76 -8.95
N ASN A 93 -10.41 -6.57 -8.27
CA ASN A 93 -11.33 -5.46 -8.53
C ASN A 93 -11.84 -4.87 -7.21
N GLY A 94 -12.44 -3.69 -7.27
CA GLY A 94 -12.98 -2.97 -6.11
C GLY A 94 -11.98 -1.99 -5.51
N ASP A 95 -12.35 -1.49 -4.32
CA ASP A 95 -11.48 -0.63 -3.53
C ASP A 95 -10.25 -1.45 -3.10
N GLY A 96 -9.08 -0.87 -3.19
CA GLY A 96 -7.81 -1.54 -2.95
C GLY A 96 -7.01 -1.85 -4.23
N VAL A 97 -7.58 -1.66 -5.43
CA VAL A 97 -6.81 -1.72 -6.68
C VAL A 97 -6.14 -0.37 -6.93
N GLY A 98 -4.85 -0.32 -6.70
CA GLY A 98 -4.03 0.87 -6.92
C GLY A 98 -3.55 1.02 -8.37
N ARG A 99 -2.35 1.56 -8.52
CA ARG A 99 -1.73 1.77 -9.84
C ARG A 99 -1.42 0.44 -10.52
N ILE A 100 -1.68 0.38 -11.84
CA ILE A 100 -1.41 -0.79 -12.68
C ILE A 100 -0.37 -0.39 -13.74
N GLY A 101 0.70 -1.18 -13.85
CA GLY A 101 1.64 -1.15 -14.98
C GLY A 101 1.42 -2.36 -15.87
N LEU A 102 1.59 -2.17 -17.18
CA LEU A 102 1.35 -3.19 -18.19
C LEU A 102 2.66 -3.56 -18.92
N ALA A 103 2.73 -4.81 -19.39
CA ALA A 103 3.73 -5.25 -20.35
C ALA A 103 3.06 -6.23 -21.34
N VAL A 104 2.94 -5.83 -22.59
CA VAL A 104 2.25 -6.61 -23.61
C VAL A 104 3.25 -7.48 -24.36
N PHE A 105 3.09 -8.80 -24.25
CA PHE A 105 3.96 -9.76 -24.96
C PHE A 105 3.49 -9.99 -26.39
N ASP A 106 2.18 -10.20 -26.59
CA ASP A 106 1.52 -10.35 -27.88
C ASP A 106 0.05 -9.87 -27.81
N GLU A 107 -0.73 -10.10 -28.88
CA GLU A 107 -2.12 -9.67 -28.99
C GLU A 107 -3.06 -10.26 -27.92
N ASN A 108 -2.68 -11.38 -27.29
CA ASN A 108 -3.51 -12.13 -26.35
C ASN A 108 -2.88 -12.25 -24.95
N THR A 109 -1.56 -11.96 -24.85
CA THR A 109 -0.81 -12.13 -23.62
C THR A 109 -0.35 -10.77 -23.09
N VAL A 110 -0.85 -10.38 -21.92
CA VAL A 110 -0.46 -9.16 -21.22
C VAL A 110 -0.14 -9.49 -19.76
N TYR A 111 0.97 -8.96 -19.30
CA TYR A 111 1.35 -8.99 -17.88
C TYR A 111 0.91 -7.69 -17.23
N ALA A 112 0.32 -7.79 -16.05
CA ALA A 112 -0.08 -6.65 -15.25
C ALA A 112 0.50 -6.75 -13.85
N LEU A 113 1.16 -5.67 -13.40
CA LEU A 113 1.59 -5.49 -12.03
C LEU A 113 0.72 -4.39 -11.42
N HIS A 114 0.01 -4.69 -10.33
CA HIS A 114 -0.77 -3.68 -9.65
C HIS A 114 -0.28 -3.45 -8.22
N ASP A 115 -0.38 -2.22 -7.76
CA ASP A 115 -0.21 -1.83 -6.37
C ASP A 115 -1.45 -2.26 -5.58
N SER A 116 -1.27 -3.22 -4.67
CA SER A 116 -2.36 -3.74 -3.85
C SER A 116 -2.50 -2.91 -2.58
N GLN A 117 -3.59 -2.17 -2.47
CA GLN A 117 -3.98 -1.43 -1.28
C GLN A 117 -5.05 -2.17 -0.47
N PHE A 118 -5.35 -3.43 -0.82
CA PHE A 118 -6.26 -4.26 -0.04
C PHE A 118 -5.72 -4.45 1.36
N ARG A 119 -6.50 -4.00 2.34
CA ARG A 119 -6.14 -4.16 3.75
C ARG A 119 -6.47 -5.56 4.20
N GLU A 120 -5.47 -6.26 4.71
CA GLU A 120 -5.67 -7.50 5.43
C GLU A 120 -6.57 -7.22 6.65
N PRO A 121 -7.60 -8.04 6.91
CA PRO A 121 -8.35 -7.93 8.16
C PRO A 121 -7.40 -8.07 9.35
N ASP A 122 -7.54 -7.21 10.36
CA ASP A 122 -6.71 -7.23 11.58
C ASP A 122 -6.71 -8.59 12.30
N SER A 123 -7.65 -9.47 11.96
CA SER A 123 -7.74 -10.84 12.51
C SER A 123 -6.59 -11.77 12.13
N VAL A 124 -5.83 -11.47 11.05
CA VAL A 124 -4.73 -12.34 10.58
C VAL A 124 -3.41 -12.01 11.27
N LYS A 125 -3.28 -10.82 11.87
CA LYS A 125 -2.07 -10.41 12.60
C LYS A 125 -2.19 -10.50 14.13
N LYS A 126 -3.10 -11.28 14.66
CA LYS A 126 -2.92 -11.72 16.03
C LYS A 126 -1.79 -12.75 16.05
N SER A 127 -0.54 -12.26 16.02
CA SER A 127 0.53 -13.01 16.62
C SER A 127 0.05 -13.34 18.03
N THR A 128 0.03 -14.61 18.39
CA THR A 128 -0.30 -15.11 19.73
C THR A 128 0.73 -14.68 20.79
N SER A 129 1.69 -13.84 20.46
CA SER A 129 2.54 -13.13 21.41
C SER A 129 1.83 -11.82 21.78
N LYS A 130 1.25 -11.79 22.96
CA LYS A 130 0.78 -10.57 23.61
C LYS A 130 1.97 -9.60 23.65
N SER A 131 1.95 -8.56 22.81
CA SER A 131 3.00 -7.53 22.86
C SER A 131 3.03 -6.95 24.25
N LEU A 132 4.22 -6.89 24.85
CA LEU A 132 4.40 -6.29 26.17
C LEU A 132 3.97 -4.82 26.13
N ILE A 133 3.19 -4.42 27.11
CA ILE A 133 2.81 -3.03 27.35
C ILE A 133 3.33 -2.58 28.71
N LYS A 134 3.40 -1.27 28.95
CA LYS A 134 3.95 -0.74 30.22
C LYS A 134 3.21 -1.24 31.45
N GLU A 135 1.91 -1.48 31.34
CA GLU A 135 1.06 -1.99 32.42
C GLU A 135 1.46 -3.39 32.87
N ASP A 136 1.97 -4.22 31.97
CA ASP A 136 2.43 -5.57 32.32
C ASP A 136 3.58 -5.53 33.34
N PHE A 137 4.44 -4.53 33.28
CA PHE A 137 5.59 -4.39 34.19
C PHE A 137 5.21 -3.89 35.57
N LYS A 138 4.07 -3.24 35.73
CA LYS A 138 3.61 -2.70 37.05
C LYS A 138 3.33 -3.80 38.08
N ALA A 139 2.84 -4.96 37.62
CA ALA A 139 2.52 -6.09 38.49
C ALA A 139 3.43 -7.31 38.28
N MET A 140 4.46 -7.20 37.44
CA MET A 140 5.33 -8.31 37.08
C MET A 140 6.31 -8.63 38.19
N THR A 141 6.40 -9.91 38.55
CA THR A 141 7.44 -10.39 39.47
C THR A 141 8.80 -10.47 38.75
N THR A 142 9.90 -10.47 39.53
CA THR A 142 11.24 -10.63 39.02
C THR A 142 11.40 -11.93 38.20
N ASP A 143 10.85 -13.04 38.69
CA ASP A 143 10.96 -14.33 38.01
C ASP A 143 10.21 -14.33 36.67
N ALA A 144 9.00 -13.75 36.64
CA ALA A 144 8.22 -13.59 35.42
C ALA A 144 8.95 -12.70 34.39
N PHE A 145 9.60 -11.62 34.85
CA PHE A 145 10.40 -10.75 33.98
C PHE A 145 11.59 -11.47 33.39
N LEU A 146 12.34 -12.22 34.19
CA LEU A 146 13.50 -12.97 33.70
C LEU A 146 13.14 -14.10 32.73
N ALA A 147 11.89 -14.61 32.81
CA ALA A 147 11.36 -15.63 31.90
C ALA A 147 10.87 -15.05 30.55
N LEU A 148 10.76 -13.72 30.40
CA LEU A 148 10.37 -13.10 29.12
C LEU A 148 11.33 -13.51 28.00
N SER A 149 10.82 -13.64 26.78
CA SER A 149 11.64 -13.82 25.60
C SER A 149 12.47 -12.55 25.33
N ASP A 150 13.76 -12.71 25.02
CA ASP A 150 14.63 -11.57 24.70
C ASP A 150 14.16 -10.82 23.44
N LYS A 151 13.52 -11.52 22.52
CA LYS A 151 12.93 -10.94 21.33
C LYS A 151 11.77 -9.99 21.67
N GLU A 152 10.87 -10.42 22.52
CA GLU A 152 9.71 -9.61 22.95
C GLU A 152 10.15 -8.42 23.80
N LEU A 153 11.06 -8.64 24.75
CA LEU A 153 11.59 -7.56 25.60
C LEU A 153 12.38 -6.54 24.76
N ASN A 154 13.20 -6.98 23.81
CA ASN A 154 13.93 -6.09 22.92
C ASN A 154 12.98 -5.30 21.99
N PHE A 155 11.91 -5.93 21.52
CA PHE A 155 10.88 -5.23 20.76
C PHE A 155 10.25 -4.10 21.58
N TYR A 156 9.82 -4.40 22.81
CA TYR A 156 9.28 -3.40 23.74
C TYR A 156 10.25 -2.24 23.97
N LEU A 157 11.50 -2.55 24.35
CA LEU A 157 12.53 -1.54 24.67
C LEU A 157 12.79 -0.62 23.46
N LYS A 158 12.91 -1.19 22.24
CA LYS A 158 13.12 -0.40 21.03
C LYS A 158 11.93 0.49 20.70
N THR A 159 10.73 -0.07 20.72
CA THR A 159 9.50 0.66 20.34
C THR A 159 9.20 1.81 21.30
N ASN A 160 9.60 1.69 22.58
CA ASN A 160 9.40 2.72 23.59
C ASN A 160 10.64 3.64 23.79
N GLY A 161 11.58 3.67 22.85
CA GLY A 161 12.64 4.67 22.82
C GLY A 161 13.76 4.47 23.83
N PHE A 162 13.88 3.28 24.47
CA PHE A 162 14.99 3.01 25.37
C PHE A 162 16.31 3.05 24.62
N GLN A 163 17.34 3.67 25.24
CA GLN A 163 18.66 3.78 24.65
C GLN A 163 19.25 2.40 24.31
N GLU A 164 20.15 2.35 23.31
CA GLU A 164 20.69 1.09 22.78
C GLU A 164 21.41 0.21 23.81
N LYS A 165 22.00 0.83 24.83
CA LYS A 165 22.58 0.11 25.98
C LYS A 165 21.57 -0.69 26.81
N TYR A 166 20.28 -0.36 26.72
CA TYR A 166 19.21 -1.09 27.39
C TYR A 166 18.59 -2.10 26.40
N ARG A 167 19.16 -3.28 26.36
CA ARG A 167 18.64 -4.45 25.65
C ARG A 167 18.32 -5.55 26.62
N ALA A 168 17.56 -6.56 26.20
CA ALA A 168 17.02 -7.60 27.06
C ALA A 168 18.10 -8.25 27.95
N GLU A 169 19.25 -8.57 27.40
CA GLU A 169 20.37 -9.16 28.13
C GLU A 169 20.82 -8.26 29.29
N ASN A 170 21.13 -7.01 29.01
CA ASN A 170 21.60 -6.04 29.98
C ASN A 170 20.56 -5.72 31.03
N VAL A 171 19.30 -5.51 30.62
CA VAL A 171 18.20 -5.18 31.54
C VAL A 171 17.88 -6.37 32.45
N LYS A 172 17.85 -7.59 31.94
CA LYS A 172 17.70 -8.80 32.74
C LYS A 172 18.84 -8.97 33.76
N GLN A 173 20.07 -8.66 33.35
CA GLN A 173 21.20 -8.69 34.30
C GLN A 173 21.04 -7.64 35.41
N MET A 174 20.60 -6.42 35.08
CA MET A 174 20.34 -5.37 36.09
C MET A 174 19.22 -5.80 37.05
N VAL A 175 18.20 -6.48 36.57
CA VAL A 175 17.11 -7.01 37.42
C VAL A 175 17.60 -8.15 38.30
N ARG A 176 18.46 -9.06 37.79
CA ARG A 176 19.04 -10.15 38.60
C ARG A 176 19.84 -9.66 39.77
N VAL A 177 20.64 -8.60 39.59
CA VAL A 177 21.48 -8.03 40.64
C VAL A 177 20.69 -7.02 41.54
N GLY A 178 19.41 -6.80 41.30
CA GLY A 178 18.55 -5.93 42.09
C GLY A 178 18.73 -4.43 41.85
N ASN A 179 19.48 -4.03 40.81
CA ASN A 179 19.68 -2.61 40.46
C ASN A 179 18.45 -1.97 39.79
N VAL A 180 17.60 -2.78 39.18
CA VAL A 180 16.36 -2.37 38.51
C VAL A 180 15.26 -3.37 38.86
N LYS A 181 14.06 -2.88 39.07
CA LYS A 181 12.85 -3.70 39.21
C LYS A 181 12.01 -3.64 37.93
N PRO A 182 11.20 -4.67 37.60
CA PRO A 182 10.33 -4.62 36.45
C PRO A 182 9.48 -3.35 36.35
N ILE A 183 8.93 -2.87 37.45
CA ILE A 183 8.13 -1.64 37.50
C ILE A 183 8.90 -0.39 37.05
N ASP A 184 10.20 -0.35 37.20
CA ASP A 184 11.01 0.81 36.83
C ASP A 184 10.99 1.04 35.29
N LEU A 185 10.73 0.00 34.50
CA LEU A 185 10.55 0.13 33.05
C LEU A 185 9.23 0.86 32.70
N ALA A 186 8.19 0.70 33.53
CA ALA A 186 6.95 1.43 33.35
C ALA A 186 7.10 2.91 33.80
N LEU A 187 7.76 3.13 34.96
CA LEU A 187 7.98 4.46 35.52
C LEU A 187 8.90 5.32 34.65
N TYR A 188 9.94 4.73 34.05
CA TYR A 188 10.81 5.45 33.12
C TYR A 188 10.07 6.12 31.96
N LEU A 189 9.00 5.49 31.47
CA LEU A 189 8.17 6.07 30.40
C LEU A 189 7.17 7.12 30.93
N GLU A 190 6.83 7.09 32.22
CA GLU A 190 5.97 8.10 32.83
C GLU A 190 6.75 9.41 33.10
N ASP A 191 8.05 9.31 33.42
CA ASP A 191 8.92 10.44 33.66
C ASP A 191 9.46 11.09 32.36
N ALA A 192 9.41 10.38 31.23
CA ALA A 192 9.94 10.82 29.94
C ALA A 192 8.92 11.60 29.07
N ASN A 193 7.66 11.73 29.51
CA ASN A 193 6.61 12.54 28.91
C ASN A 193 6.24 13.72 29.78
#